data_fb40908e062ae0e5a92ba79ecbabc7a0
#
_entry.id   fb40908e062ae0e5a92ba79ecbabc7a0
#
_cell.length_a   1.000
_cell.length_b   1.000
_cell.length_c   1.000
_cell.angle_alpha   90.00
_cell.angle_beta   90.00
_cell.angle_gamma   90.00
#
_symmetry.space_group_name_H-M   'P 1'
#
loop_
_entity.id
_entity.type
_entity.pdbx_description
1 polymer ?
#
loop_
_entity_poly.entity_id
_entity_poly.type
_entity_poly.pdbx_seq_one_letter_code
_entity_poly.pdbx_strand_id
1 'polypeptide(L)'
;MDILLNDDENLIVDSAREFLLGECPPKLVRKIEADPLGYCKDLWSKVAELGWQGMCLPESVGGSDMPLVYMGLVLREVGRAIAPIPLHSTAVASLTIARDGSTAQQEKYLPKVVTGNSIMTWAFTERDPRIVADAVQMSATVKGDHFLLNGTKLFVDNFSNADHCLVVARTTPGSKGENGLTLFIVDTKAKGISHTALITIAKDKQSEVNFKDVEIHKDDVIGPVGGAWPIVEAMLDRGTVLLCAQMVGAARKDIEMAIEYAKFRVAFGQPIGAFQSVQHTCADMQIWVDGGELLTFEALWKIDQGLPASVEVSQAKAFCNEKCEAAVRNSQSIHGGIGFMMEFDLQLWFRRVSAWTMRMGTSFDHRARIAHALIDLPGLVVLGRPMPVTADDADSGPIVIPH
;
A
#
# COMPACT_ATOMS: atom_id res chain seq x y z
N MET A 1 3.63 19.49 9.80
CA MET A 1 4.27 18.89 8.59
C MET A 1 4.67 20.02 7.65
N ASP A 2 5.92 20.07 7.24
CA ASP A 2 6.28 20.88 6.08
C ASP A 2 5.72 20.20 4.83
N ILE A 3 5.12 20.98 3.92
CA ILE A 3 4.54 20.48 2.68
C ILE A 3 5.62 20.33 1.59
N LEU A 4 6.69 21.10 1.72
CA LEU A 4 7.81 21.06 0.79
C LEU A 4 8.78 19.96 1.20
N LEU A 5 9.21 19.18 0.22
CA LEU A 5 10.26 18.20 0.43
C LEU A 5 11.59 18.91 0.75
N ASN A 6 12.30 18.40 1.73
CA ASN A 6 13.65 18.85 2.03
C ASN A 6 14.66 18.32 0.98
N ASP A 7 15.93 18.72 1.10
CA ASP A 7 16.96 18.37 0.11
C ASP A 7 17.20 16.85 0.03
N ASP A 8 17.17 16.12 1.15
CA ASP A 8 17.37 14.67 1.20
C ASP A 8 16.16 13.93 0.58
N GLU A 9 14.94 14.38 0.87
CA GLU A 9 13.72 13.85 0.28
C GLU A 9 13.68 14.06 -1.23
N ASN A 10 14.08 15.25 -1.71
CA ASN A 10 14.20 15.55 -3.14
C ASN A 10 15.25 14.65 -3.79
N LEU A 11 16.40 14.46 -3.18
CA LEU A 11 17.47 13.60 -3.69
C LEU A 11 16.99 12.15 -3.87
N ILE A 12 16.23 11.62 -2.89
CA ILE A 12 15.66 10.26 -2.98
C ILE A 12 14.64 10.16 -4.12
N VAL A 13 13.77 11.15 -4.26
CA VAL A 13 12.77 11.19 -5.34
C VAL A 13 13.44 11.23 -6.70
N ASP A 14 14.41 12.13 -6.90
CA ASP A 14 15.09 12.29 -8.18
C ASP A 14 15.91 11.06 -8.54
N SER A 15 16.64 10.49 -7.58
CA SER A 15 17.39 9.24 -7.75
C SER A 15 16.48 8.06 -8.12
N ALA A 16 15.36 7.89 -7.39
CA ALA A 16 14.41 6.80 -7.66
C ALA A 16 13.74 6.97 -9.03
N ARG A 17 13.40 8.20 -9.40
CA ARG A 17 12.82 8.53 -10.70
C ARG A 17 13.78 8.25 -11.84
N GLU A 18 15.00 8.76 -11.75
CA GLU A 18 16.04 8.56 -12.78
C GLU A 18 16.33 7.06 -12.97
N PHE A 19 16.52 6.34 -11.88
CA PHE A 19 16.73 4.90 -11.90
C PHE A 19 15.59 4.15 -12.60
N LEU A 20 14.33 4.42 -12.21
CA LEU A 20 13.18 3.74 -12.78
C LEU A 20 12.90 4.15 -14.24
N LEU A 21 13.21 5.38 -14.64
CA LEU A 21 13.12 5.78 -16.05
C LEU A 21 14.10 4.99 -16.93
N GLY A 22 15.30 4.68 -16.43
CA GLY A 22 16.29 3.88 -17.15
C GLY A 22 15.98 2.38 -17.14
N GLU A 23 15.57 1.83 -16.00
CA GLU A 23 15.50 0.38 -15.78
C GLU A 23 14.09 -0.22 -15.97
N CYS A 24 13.03 0.60 -15.93
CA CYS A 24 11.65 0.14 -15.98
C CYS A 24 10.82 0.79 -17.10
N PRO A 25 11.21 0.65 -18.38
CA PRO A 25 10.38 1.14 -19.48
C PRO A 25 9.05 0.36 -19.59
N PRO A 26 7.98 0.92 -20.17
CA PRO A 26 6.68 0.24 -20.34
C PRO A 26 6.78 -1.12 -21.04
N LYS A 27 7.76 -1.30 -21.93
CA LYS A 27 8.05 -2.59 -22.59
C LYS A 27 8.42 -3.69 -21.59
N LEU A 28 9.15 -3.35 -20.52
CA LEU A 28 9.46 -4.30 -19.44
C LEU A 28 8.20 -4.67 -18.69
N VAL A 29 7.37 -3.70 -18.32
CA VAL A 29 6.10 -3.94 -17.62
C VAL A 29 5.22 -4.91 -18.43
N ARG A 30 5.04 -4.66 -19.73
CA ARG A 30 4.28 -5.55 -20.63
C ARG A 30 4.85 -6.97 -20.68
N LYS A 31 6.16 -7.10 -20.72
CA LYS A 31 6.84 -8.41 -20.70
C LYS A 31 6.55 -9.16 -19.41
N ILE A 32 6.63 -8.48 -18.27
CA ILE A 32 6.44 -9.09 -16.94
C ILE A 32 4.95 -9.37 -16.65
N GLU A 33 4.01 -8.59 -17.19
CA GLU A 33 2.59 -8.94 -17.10
C GLU A 33 2.27 -10.32 -17.72
N ALA A 34 3.00 -10.70 -18.76
CA ALA A 34 2.87 -12.01 -19.42
C ALA A 34 3.69 -13.13 -18.73
N ASP A 35 4.63 -12.77 -17.87
CA ASP A 35 5.49 -13.72 -17.17
C ASP A 35 4.73 -14.42 -16.02
N PRO A 36 4.79 -15.74 -15.87
CA PRO A 36 4.17 -16.44 -14.74
C PRO A 36 4.65 -15.95 -13.37
N LEU A 37 5.92 -15.55 -13.23
CA LEU A 37 6.45 -14.99 -11.98
C LEU A 37 5.84 -13.61 -11.67
N GLY A 38 5.64 -12.77 -12.70
CA GLY A 38 5.02 -11.46 -12.59
C GLY A 38 5.82 -10.41 -11.83
N TYR A 39 7.09 -10.62 -11.62
CA TYR A 39 8.03 -9.59 -11.17
C TYR A 39 9.37 -9.73 -11.89
N CYS A 40 10.09 -8.62 -12.00
CA CYS A 40 11.40 -8.58 -12.64
C CYS A 40 12.49 -8.84 -11.60
N LYS A 41 13.13 -10.03 -11.66
CA LYS A 41 14.21 -10.41 -10.73
C LYS A 41 15.40 -9.46 -10.79
N ASP A 42 15.81 -9.09 -12.01
CA ASP A 42 16.96 -8.21 -12.20
C ASP A 42 16.69 -6.83 -11.58
N LEU A 43 15.49 -6.28 -11.81
CA LEU A 43 15.08 -5.00 -11.20
C LEU A 43 15.00 -5.13 -9.67
N TRP A 44 14.49 -6.28 -9.15
CA TRP A 44 14.43 -6.54 -7.72
C TRP A 44 15.81 -6.58 -7.06
N SER A 45 16.79 -7.21 -7.72
CA SER A 45 18.17 -7.22 -7.22
C SER A 45 18.80 -5.82 -7.23
N LYS A 46 18.59 -5.05 -8.31
CA LYS A 46 19.10 -3.68 -8.40
C LYS A 46 18.53 -2.75 -7.32
N VAL A 47 17.21 -2.85 -7.03
CA VAL A 47 16.62 -2.04 -5.96
C VAL A 47 17.08 -2.50 -4.56
N ALA A 48 17.53 -3.75 -4.41
CA ALA A 48 18.18 -4.21 -3.19
C ALA A 48 19.58 -3.59 -3.02
N GLU A 49 20.34 -3.47 -4.10
CA GLU A 49 21.64 -2.78 -4.09
C GLU A 49 21.48 -1.28 -3.75
N LEU A 50 20.32 -0.67 -4.09
CA LEU A 50 19.97 0.69 -3.69
C LEU A 50 19.42 0.77 -2.25
N GLY A 51 19.28 -0.35 -1.56
CA GLY A 51 18.81 -0.41 -0.17
C GLY A 51 17.32 -0.20 0.05
N TRP A 52 16.49 -0.22 -1.00
CA TRP A 52 15.06 0.10 -0.86
C TRP A 52 14.31 -0.86 0.07
N GLN A 53 14.63 -2.15 0.06
CA GLN A 53 14.00 -3.15 0.92
C GLN A 53 14.30 -2.95 2.40
N GLY A 54 15.52 -2.44 2.70
CA GLY A 54 15.99 -2.20 4.07
C GLY A 54 15.80 -0.76 4.55
N MET A 55 15.31 0.15 3.73
CA MET A 55 15.29 1.59 3.97
C MET A 55 14.71 1.97 5.34
N CYS A 56 13.56 1.42 5.70
CA CYS A 56 12.88 1.70 6.97
C CYS A 56 13.01 0.57 8.00
N LEU A 57 13.91 -0.40 7.76
CA LEU A 57 14.22 -1.46 8.72
C LEU A 57 15.34 -1.05 9.64
N PRO A 58 15.39 -1.58 10.89
CA PRO A 58 16.40 -1.19 11.87
C PRO A 58 17.85 -1.48 11.41
N GLU A 59 18.80 -0.66 11.82
CA GLU A 59 20.23 -0.86 11.57
C GLU A 59 20.74 -2.20 12.11
N SER A 60 20.17 -2.67 13.23
CA SER A 60 20.52 -3.96 13.86
C SER A 60 20.36 -5.17 12.96
N VAL A 61 19.52 -5.07 11.91
CA VAL A 61 19.29 -6.11 10.90
C VAL A 61 19.88 -5.76 9.54
N GLY A 62 20.67 -4.68 9.46
CA GLY A 62 21.31 -4.18 8.24
C GLY A 62 20.48 -3.18 7.45
N GLY A 63 19.38 -2.67 8.02
CA GLY A 63 18.56 -1.59 7.43
C GLY A 63 19.18 -0.21 7.66
N SER A 64 18.43 0.83 7.24
CA SER A 64 18.86 2.24 7.35
C SER A 64 18.05 3.06 8.35
N ASP A 65 17.05 2.47 8.99
CA ASP A 65 16.16 3.07 10.00
C ASP A 65 15.55 4.43 9.59
N MET A 66 15.29 4.60 8.30
CA MET A 66 14.71 5.83 7.76
C MET A 66 13.22 5.92 8.07
N PRO A 67 12.66 7.13 8.20
CA PRO A 67 11.22 7.35 8.35
C PRO A 67 10.40 6.72 7.21
N LEU A 68 9.16 6.34 7.51
CA LEU A 68 8.24 5.71 6.54
C LEU A 68 7.91 6.62 5.35
N VAL A 69 7.99 7.95 5.55
CA VAL A 69 7.85 8.95 4.48
C VAL A 69 8.78 8.63 3.32
N TYR A 70 10.03 8.22 3.57
CA TYR A 70 10.98 7.88 2.50
C TYR A 70 10.55 6.66 1.68
N MET A 71 10.01 5.63 2.33
CA MET A 71 9.39 4.49 1.60
C MET A 71 8.18 4.96 0.79
N GLY A 72 7.39 5.89 1.32
CA GLY A 72 6.28 6.53 0.59
C GLY A 72 6.75 7.23 -0.68
N LEU A 73 7.86 8.01 -0.60
CA LEU A 73 8.45 8.70 -1.74
C LEU A 73 8.95 7.71 -2.81
N VAL A 74 9.66 6.65 -2.40
CA VAL A 74 10.10 5.58 -3.32
C VAL A 74 8.91 4.87 -3.95
N LEU A 75 7.89 4.49 -3.17
CA LEU A 75 6.69 3.81 -3.70
C LEU A 75 5.86 4.72 -4.61
N ARG A 76 5.88 6.04 -4.43
CA ARG A 76 5.30 6.98 -5.39
C ARG A 76 5.99 6.86 -6.76
N GLU A 77 7.31 6.80 -6.81
CA GLU A 77 8.05 6.62 -8.06
C GLU A 77 7.90 5.20 -8.64
N VAL A 78 7.82 4.17 -7.79
CA VAL A 78 7.46 2.80 -8.18
C VAL A 78 6.06 2.76 -8.83
N GLY A 79 5.09 3.47 -8.26
CA GLY A 79 3.76 3.64 -8.84
C GLY A 79 3.80 4.41 -10.16
N ARG A 80 4.58 5.49 -10.23
CA ARG A 80 4.79 6.29 -11.44
C ARG A 80 5.33 5.44 -12.61
N ALA A 81 6.26 4.52 -12.34
CA ALA A 81 6.82 3.59 -13.32
C ALA A 81 5.99 2.30 -13.46
N ILE A 82 4.97 2.09 -12.60
CA ILE A 82 4.25 0.81 -12.42
C ILE A 82 5.22 -0.37 -12.38
N ALA A 83 6.33 -0.19 -11.67
CA ALA A 83 7.43 -1.14 -11.64
C ALA A 83 6.98 -2.51 -11.12
N PRO A 84 7.24 -3.60 -11.85
CA PRO A 84 6.81 -4.94 -11.49
C PRO A 84 7.75 -5.57 -10.47
N ILE A 85 7.74 -5.04 -9.25
CA ILE A 85 8.52 -5.52 -8.10
C ILE A 85 7.62 -5.67 -6.86
N PRO A 86 7.87 -6.66 -5.98
CA PRO A 86 7.07 -6.93 -4.80
C PRO A 86 7.43 -6.02 -3.60
N LEU A 87 7.81 -4.75 -3.85
CA LEU A 87 8.31 -3.85 -2.80
C LEU A 87 7.23 -3.51 -1.78
N HIS A 88 6.01 -3.18 -2.21
CA HIS A 88 4.91 -2.84 -1.32
C HIS A 88 4.59 -3.98 -0.35
N SER A 89 4.33 -5.19 -0.86
CA SER A 89 3.98 -6.34 -0.01
C SER A 89 5.11 -6.71 0.95
N THR A 90 6.36 -6.64 0.48
CA THR A 90 7.54 -6.93 1.30
C THR A 90 7.73 -5.87 2.38
N ALA A 91 7.60 -4.58 2.06
CA ALA A 91 7.71 -3.50 3.03
C ALA A 91 6.64 -3.62 4.15
N VAL A 92 5.37 -3.85 3.80
CA VAL A 92 4.29 -3.99 4.79
C VAL A 92 4.57 -5.14 5.76
N ALA A 93 4.96 -6.31 5.26
CA ALA A 93 5.22 -7.47 6.09
C ALA A 93 6.50 -7.32 6.94
N SER A 94 7.60 -6.87 6.35
CA SER A 94 8.87 -6.70 7.06
C SER A 94 8.82 -5.60 8.11
N LEU A 95 8.16 -4.48 7.84
CA LEU A 95 7.94 -3.42 8.83
C LEU A 95 7.09 -3.89 10.01
N THR A 96 6.15 -4.81 9.79
CA THR A 96 5.37 -5.38 10.89
C THR A 96 6.25 -6.25 11.78
N ILE A 97 7.15 -7.06 11.22
CA ILE A 97 8.12 -7.83 12.02
C ILE A 97 9.10 -6.89 12.73
N ALA A 98 9.57 -5.85 12.06
CA ALA A 98 10.52 -4.89 12.64
C ALA A 98 9.96 -4.15 13.86
N ARG A 99 8.66 -3.80 13.86
CA ARG A 99 8.01 -3.02 14.92
C ARG A 99 7.42 -3.88 16.03
N ASP A 100 6.87 -5.03 15.69
CA ASP A 100 6.01 -5.82 16.58
C ASP A 100 6.54 -7.25 16.81
N GLY A 101 7.55 -7.69 16.05
CA GLY A 101 8.20 -8.97 16.20
C GLY A 101 9.25 -8.97 17.34
N SER A 102 9.52 -10.13 17.90
CA SER A 102 10.61 -10.33 18.85
C SER A 102 11.98 -10.13 18.18
N THR A 103 13.01 -9.83 18.99
CA THR A 103 14.40 -9.70 18.49
C THR A 103 14.83 -10.96 17.71
N ALA A 104 14.48 -12.15 18.18
CA ALA A 104 14.78 -13.39 17.49
C ALA A 104 14.07 -13.50 16.13
N GLN A 105 12.83 -13.00 16.01
CA GLN A 105 12.12 -12.94 14.73
C GLN A 105 12.76 -11.90 13.80
N GLN A 106 13.12 -10.75 14.30
CA GLN A 106 13.80 -9.72 13.50
C GLN A 106 15.12 -10.26 12.94
N GLU A 107 15.97 -10.85 13.77
CA GLU A 107 17.24 -11.46 13.35
C GLU A 107 17.08 -12.62 12.37
N LYS A 108 16.02 -13.43 12.54
CA LYS A 108 15.74 -14.59 11.68
C LYS A 108 15.29 -14.19 10.28
N TYR A 109 14.42 -13.17 10.16
CA TYR A 109 13.71 -12.90 8.92
C TYR A 109 14.22 -11.65 8.16
N LEU A 110 14.56 -10.58 8.87
CA LEU A 110 14.80 -9.28 8.23
C LEU A 110 16.12 -9.15 7.45
N PRO A 111 17.25 -9.73 7.86
CA PRO A 111 18.51 -9.61 7.10
C PRO A 111 18.40 -10.08 5.66
N LYS A 112 17.61 -11.14 5.40
CA LYS A 112 17.39 -11.64 4.04
C LYS A 112 16.49 -10.72 3.21
N VAL A 113 15.58 -10.00 3.85
CA VAL A 113 14.74 -8.97 3.21
C VAL A 113 15.62 -7.80 2.79
N VAL A 114 16.44 -7.27 3.69
CA VAL A 114 17.37 -6.16 3.41
C VAL A 114 18.23 -6.41 2.18
N THR A 115 18.73 -7.63 2.05
CA THR A 115 19.57 -8.03 0.90
C THR A 115 18.78 -8.43 -0.35
N GLY A 116 17.45 -8.33 -0.33
CA GLY A 116 16.57 -8.73 -1.45
C GLY A 116 16.45 -10.25 -1.65
N ASN A 117 17.06 -11.06 -0.78
CA ASN A 117 17.07 -12.52 -0.87
C ASN A 117 15.81 -13.18 -0.27
N SER A 118 14.89 -12.41 0.29
CA SER A 118 13.59 -12.87 0.73
C SER A 118 12.50 -11.88 0.35
N ILE A 119 11.44 -12.39 -0.23
CA ILE A 119 10.21 -11.67 -0.54
C ILE A 119 9.19 -12.03 0.54
N MET A 120 8.51 -11.01 1.06
CA MET A 120 7.47 -11.20 2.06
C MET A 120 6.12 -10.68 1.56
N THR A 121 5.07 -11.27 2.08
CA THR A 121 3.70 -10.82 1.84
C THR A 121 2.85 -10.98 3.10
N TRP A 122 1.57 -10.63 2.99
CA TRP A 122 0.60 -10.74 4.07
C TRP A 122 -0.77 -11.17 3.55
N ALA A 123 -1.57 -11.83 4.39
CA ALA A 123 -2.84 -12.44 4.06
C ALA A 123 -3.88 -12.10 5.12
N PHE A 124 -4.79 -11.18 4.78
CA PHE A 124 -5.88 -10.74 5.65
C PHE A 124 -7.25 -11.13 5.07
N THR A 125 -7.50 -10.73 3.82
CA THR A 125 -8.82 -10.79 3.18
C THR A 125 -9.34 -12.23 3.06
N GLU A 126 -10.61 -12.43 3.36
CA GLU A 126 -11.37 -13.66 3.20
C GLU A 126 -12.60 -13.43 2.31
N ARG A 127 -13.64 -14.27 2.42
CA ARG A 127 -14.90 -14.09 1.67
C ARG A 127 -15.62 -12.78 2.00
N ASP A 128 -15.55 -12.34 3.24
CA ASP A 128 -15.94 -10.99 3.62
C ASP A 128 -14.78 -10.05 3.29
N PRO A 129 -14.92 -9.15 2.31
CA PRO A 129 -13.82 -8.31 1.86
C PRO A 129 -13.58 -7.08 2.75
N ARG A 130 -14.42 -6.85 3.76
CA ARG A 130 -14.30 -5.69 4.65
C ARG A 130 -13.01 -5.73 5.45
N ILE A 131 -12.43 -4.57 5.68
CA ILE A 131 -11.21 -4.43 6.50
C ILE A 131 -11.61 -4.20 7.97
N VAL A 132 -12.18 -5.23 8.56
CA VAL A 132 -12.61 -5.24 9.97
C VAL A 132 -12.25 -6.59 10.61
N ALA A 133 -12.05 -6.59 11.91
CA ALA A 133 -11.69 -7.78 12.68
C ALA A 133 -12.69 -8.95 12.52
N ASP A 134 -13.98 -8.65 12.43
CA ASP A 134 -15.04 -9.66 12.25
C ASP A 134 -14.99 -10.37 10.89
N ALA A 135 -14.34 -9.80 9.88
CA ALA A 135 -14.19 -10.43 8.58
C ALA A 135 -13.24 -11.65 8.62
N VAL A 136 -12.37 -11.76 9.63
CA VAL A 136 -11.45 -12.87 9.78
C VAL A 136 -12.14 -14.07 10.43
N GLN A 137 -12.32 -15.14 9.66
CA GLN A 137 -12.94 -16.39 10.07
C GLN A 137 -11.97 -17.60 10.06
N MET A 138 -10.83 -17.46 9.39
CA MET A 138 -9.77 -18.47 9.38
C MET A 138 -9.40 -18.87 10.81
N SER A 139 -9.33 -20.16 11.09
CA SER A 139 -9.03 -20.69 12.42
C SER A 139 -7.59 -21.10 12.61
N ALA A 140 -7.10 -20.96 13.84
CA ALA A 140 -5.82 -21.47 14.29
C ALA A 140 -6.02 -22.22 15.61
N THR A 141 -5.92 -23.56 15.58
CA THR A 141 -6.14 -24.40 16.75
C THR A 141 -4.82 -24.73 17.42
N VAL A 142 -4.74 -24.58 18.74
CA VAL A 142 -3.54 -24.89 19.54
C VAL A 142 -3.32 -26.41 19.58
N LYS A 143 -2.08 -26.84 19.31
CA LYS A 143 -1.63 -28.21 19.38
C LYS A 143 -0.22 -28.29 20.01
N GLY A 144 -0.16 -28.36 21.33
CA GLY A 144 1.12 -28.32 22.05
C GLY A 144 1.86 -27.00 21.82
N ASP A 145 3.07 -27.04 21.29
CA ASP A 145 3.88 -25.87 20.95
C ASP A 145 3.61 -25.31 19.55
N HIS A 146 2.57 -25.80 18.87
CA HIS A 146 2.22 -25.41 17.51
C HIS A 146 0.76 -24.96 17.43
N PHE A 147 0.45 -24.29 16.33
CA PHE A 147 -0.90 -23.96 15.89
C PHE A 147 -1.18 -24.65 14.57
N LEU A 148 -2.40 -25.14 14.38
CA LEU A 148 -2.89 -25.68 13.10
C LEU A 148 -3.77 -24.63 12.44
N LEU A 149 -3.32 -24.08 11.31
CA LEU A 149 -4.06 -23.10 10.55
C LEU A 149 -4.97 -23.79 9.53
N ASN A 150 -6.25 -23.38 9.50
CA ASN A 150 -7.26 -23.90 8.57
C ASN A 150 -8.14 -22.75 8.05
N GLY A 151 -8.21 -22.61 6.72
CA GLY A 151 -9.03 -21.59 6.06
C GLY A 151 -8.49 -21.16 4.71
N THR A 152 -9.09 -20.11 4.15
CA THR A 152 -8.74 -19.59 2.84
C THR A 152 -8.55 -18.09 2.91
N LYS A 153 -7.46 -17.59 2.36
CA LYS A 153 -7.18 -16.17 2.17
C LYS A 153 -7.26 -15.81 0.67
N LEU A 154 -7.81 -14.64 0.39
CA LEU A 154 -8.03 -14.15 -0.96
C LEU A 154 -7.17 -12.92 -1.25
N PHE A 155 -6.86 -12.73 -2.52
CA PHE A 155 -6.14 -11.56 -3.04
C PHE A 155 -4.79 -11.32 -2.34
N VAL A 156 -4.06 -12.41 -2.03
CA VAL A 156 -2.74 -12.31 -1.43
C VAL A 156 -1.71 -11.92 -2.48
N ASP A 157 -1.12 -10.74 -2.32
CA ASP A 157 -0.16 -10.18 -3.27
C ASP A 157 1.14 -10.99 -3.30
N ASN A 158 1.63 -11.28 -4.50
CA ASN A 158 2.92 -11.92 -4.74
C ASN A 158 3.14 -13.24 -3.98
N PHE A 159 2.07 -13.95 -3.55
CA PHE A 159 2.20 -15.17 -2.76
C PHE A 159 3.07 -16.23 -3.44
N SER A 160 2.92 -16.39 -4.75
CA SER A 160 3.70 -17.36 -5.55
C SER A 160 5.22 -17.11 -5.52
N ASN A 161 5.63 -15.90 -5.18
CA ASN A 161 7.03 -15.46 -5.16
C ASN A 161 7.56 -15.24 -3.73
N ALA A 162 6.65 -15.18 -2.74
CA ALA A 162 7.03 -14.91 -1.36
C ALA A 162 7.62 -16.15 -0.68
N ASP A 163 8.62 -15.92 0.17
CA ASP A 163 9.17 -16.94 1.05
C ASP A 163 8.37 -17.05 2.35
N HIS A 164 7.87 -15.90 2.86
CA HIS A 164 7.08 -15.84 4.08
C HIS A 164 5.84 -14.96 3.89
N CYS A 165 4.76 -15.36 4.57
CA CYS A 165 3.49 -14.65 4.57
C CYS A 165 3.05 -14.37 6.01
N LEU A 166 2.70 -13.13 6.32
CA LEU A 166 2.02 -12.81 7.58
C LEU A 166 0.54 -13.20 7.45
N VAL A 167 0.06 -14.08 8.31
CA VAL A 167 -1.31 -14.62 8.24
C VAL A 167 -2.07 -14.30 9.53
N VAL A 168 -3.24 -13.66 9.37
CA VAL A 168 -4.15 -13.36 10.49
C VAL A 168 -5.16 -14.49 10.63
N ALA A 169 -5.28 -15.08 11.82
CA ALA A 169 -6.28 -16.13 12.08
C ALA A 169 -6.84 -16.02 13.51
N ARG A 170 -7.99 -16.65 13.77
CA ARG A 170 -8.61 -16.74 15.09
C ARG A 170 -8.10 -17.96 15.87
N THR A 171 -7.51 -17.68 17.02
CA THR A 171 -7.04 -18.72 17.97
C THR A 171 -8.06 -19.02 19.06
N THR A 172 -9.04 -18.14 19.29
CA THR A 172 -10.09 -18.36 20.29
C THR A 172 -11.40 -18.75 19.59
N PRO A 173 -11.85 -20.00 19.70
CA PRO A 173 -13.10 -20.45 19.06
C PRO A 173 -14.30 -19.61 19.49
N GLY A 174 -15.13 -19.20 18.53
CA GLY A 174 -16.34 -18.42 18.78
C GLY A 174 -16.13 -16.96 19.18
N SER A 175 -14.88 -16.50 19.22
CA SER A 175 -14.58 -15.08 19.44
C SER A 175 -15.09 -14.21 18.29
N LYS A 176 -15.42 -12.94 18.60
CA LYS A 176 -15.91 -11.93 17.64
C LYS A 176 -15.15 -10.62 17.82
N GLY A 177 -15.28 -9.75 16.85
CA GLY A 177 -14.59 -8.48 16.85
C GLY A 177 -13.09 -8.66 16.92
N GLU A 178 -12.44 -7.81 17.66
CA GLU A 178 -10.98 -7.74 17.79
C GLU A 178 -10.38 -8.87 18.64
N ASN A 179 -11.19 -9.52 19.48
CA ASN A 179 -10.74 -10.56 20.38
C ASN A 179 -10.48 -11.88 19.64
N GLY A 180 -9.45 -12.58 20.06
CA GLY A 180 -9.12 -13.93 19.57
C GLY A 180 -8.34 -13.96 18.25
N LEU A 181 -7.87 -12.82 17.75
CA LEU A 181 -7.03 -12.74 16.56
C LEU A 181 -5.55 -12.85 16.90
N THR A 182 -4.83 -13.60 16.10
CA THR A 182 -3.38 -13.83 16.22
C THR A 182 -2.73 -13.63 14.84
N LEU A 183 -1.52 -13.11 14.84
CA LEU A 183 -0.71 -12.89 13.65
C LEU A 183 0.43 -13.89 13.61
N PHE A 184 0.58 -14.61 12.49
CA PHE A 184 1.56 -15.66 12.30
C PHE A 184 2.52 -15.35 11.16
N ILE A 185 3.80 -15.70 11.31
CA ILE A 185 4.77 -15.77 10.22
C ILE A 185 4.73 -17.18 9.65
N VAL A 186 4.35 -17.33 8.39
CA VAL A 186 4.14 -18.62 7.73
C VAL A 186 5.13 -18.76 6.57
N ASP A 187 5.88 -19.86 6.54
CA ASP A 187 6.64 -20.28 5.36
C ASP A 187 5.66 -20.64 4.23
N THR A 188 5.74 -19.98 3.09
CA THR A 188 4.80 -20.19 1.96
C THR A 188 4.90 -21.59 1.35
N LYS A 189 5.99 -22.31 1.63
CA LYS A 189 6.25 -23.68 1.18
C LYS A 189 5.87 -24.72 2.23
N ALA A 190 5.27 -24.32 3.35
CA ALA A 190 4.86 -25.25 4.41
C ALA A 190 3.85 -26.27 3.90
N LYS A 191 3.94 -27.49 4.44
CA LYS A 191 2.99 -28.58 4.11
C LYS A 191 1.56 -28.15 4.47
N GLY A 192 0.61 -28.43 3.59
CA GLY A 192 -0.80 -28.08 3.78
C GLY A 192 -1.20 -26.76 3.13
N ILE A 193 -0.27 -26.03 2.53
CA ILE A 193 -0.56 -24.83 1.75
C ILE A 193 -0.73 -25.20 0.27
N SER A 194 -1.77 -24.65 -0.34
CA SER A 194 -1.96 -24.63 -1.78
C SER A 194 -2.46 -23.26 -2.20
N HIS A 195 -2.12 -22.83 -3.41
CA HIS A 195 -2.60 -21.54 -3.92
C HIS A 195 -3.01 -21.63 -5.38
N THR A 196 -3.93 -20.74 -5.78
CA THR A 196 -4.38 -20.57 -7.15
C THR A 196 -4.18 -19.13 -7.55
N ALA A 197 -3.51 -18.89 -8.66
CA ALA A 197 -3.32 -17.54 -9.19
C ALA A 197 -4.66 -16.94 -9.64
N LEU A 198 -4.91 -15.69 -9.25
CA LEU A 198 -6.10 -14.94 -9.67
C LEU A 198 -5.77 -14.09 -10.90
N ILE A 199 -6.70 -14.09 -11.86
CA ILE A 199 -6.59 -13.23 -13.05
C ILE A 199 -7.21 -11.89 -12.71
N THR A 200 -6.37 -10.86 -12.64
CA THR A 200 -6.77 -9.49 -12.32
C THR A 200 -6.76 -8.60 -13.56
N ILE A 201 -7.52 -7.51 -13.52
CA ILE A 201 -7.50 -6.49 -14.59
C ILE A 201 -6.13 -5.81 -14.67
N ALA A 202 -5.46 -5.64 -13.55
CA ALA A 202 -4.13 -5.04 -13.45
C ALA A 202 -3.00 -5.98 -13.90
N LYS A 203 -3.30 -7.28 -14.07
CA LYS A 203 -2.31 -8.35 -14.31
C LYS A 203 -1.20 -8.42 -13.27
N ASP A 204 -1.44 -7.87 -12.10
CA ASP A 204 -0.61 -8.08 -10.90
C ASP A 204 -0.80 -9.50 -10.37
N LYS A 205 0.17 -9.98 -9.62
CA LYS A 205 0.15 -11.36 -9.12
C LYS A 205 -0.52 -11.43 -7.76
N GLN A 206 -1.73 -11.97 -7.76
CA GLN A 206 -2.53 -12.23 -6.58
C GLN A 206 -2.94 -13.71 -6.56
N SER A 207 -3.13 -14.24 -5.37
CA SER A 207 -3.50 -15.64 -5.18
C SER A 207 -4.66 -15.78 -4.20
N GLU A 208 -5.50 -16.78 -4.46
CA GLU A 208 -6.26 -17.46 -3.43
C GLU A 208 -5.33 -18.48 -2.76
N VAL A 209 -5.25 -18.47 -1.43
CA VAL A 209 -4.37 -19.34 -0.66
C VAL A 209 -5.18 -20.16 0.32
N ASN A 210 -5.08 -21.48 0.20
CA ASN A 210 -5.77 -22.45 1.06
C ASN A 210 -4.79 -23.05 2.06
N PHE A 211 -5.17 -23.06 3.32
CA PHE A 211 -4.44 -23.62 4.44
C PHE A 211 -5.22 -24.82 4.99
N LYS A 212 -4.58 -25.99 5.04
CA LYS A 212 -5.17 -27.21 5.57
C LYS A 212 -4.19 -27.87 6.54
N ASP A 213 -4.50 -27.77 7.83
CA ASP A 213 -3.69 -28.27 8.94
C ASP A 213 -2.22 -27.82 8.85
N VAL A 214 -1.99 -26.53 8.51
CA VAL A 214 -0.66 -25.96 8.41
C VAL A 214 -0.10 -25.74 9.80
N GLU A 215 0.99 -26.42 10.14
CA GLU A 215 1.63 -26.35 11.45
C GLU A 215 2.55 -25.13 11.53
N ILE A 216 2.32 -24.25 12.52
CA ILE A 216 3.13 -23.07 12.81
C ILE A 216 3.62 -23.16 14.25
N HIS A 217 4.92 -23.00 14.45
CA HIS A 217 5.49 -23.00 15.79
C HIS A 217 5.13 -21.71 16.55
N LYS A 218 5.00 -21.80 17.88
CA LYS A 218 4.67 -20.65 18.72
C LYS A 218 5.67 -19.48 18.60
N ASP A 219 6.92 -19.76 18.26
CA ASP A 219 7.96 -18.74 18.07
C ASP A 219 7.76 -17.90 16.80
N ASP A 220 6.87 -18.33 15.89
CA ASP A 220 6.51 -17.60 14.68
C ASP A 220 5.18 -16.85 14.85
N VAL A 221 4.73 -16.61 16.09
CA VAL A 221 3.61 -15.73 16.43
C VAL A 221 4.14 -14.33 16.69
N ILE A 222 3.55 -13.32 16.06
CA ILE A 222 3.84 -11.89 16.31
C ILE A 222 2.86 -11.35 17.34
N GLY A 223 3.38 -10.80 18.42
CA GLY A 223 2.58 -10.19 19.49
C GLY A 223 1.81 -11.21 20.34
N PRO A 224 0.77 -10.78 21.07
CA PRO A 224 0.01 -11.65 21.97
C PRO A 224 -0.95 -12.58 21.21
N VAL A 225 -1.01 -13.85 21.63
CA VAL A 225 -2.01 -14.80 21.15
C VAL A 225 -3.41 -14.32 21.52
N GLY A 226 -4.29 -14.22 20.56
CA GLY A 226 -5.67 -13.77 20.72
C GLY A 226 -5.86 -12.25 20.89
N GLY A 227 -4.77 -11.47 20.88
CA GLY A 227 -4.79 -10.02 21.09
C GLY A 227 -4.04 -9.23 20.00
N ALA A 228 -3.83 -9.79 18.82
CA ALA A 228 -3.00 -9.18 17.77
C ALA A 228 -3.70 -8.08 16.94
N TRP A 229 -4.99 -7.77 17.19
CA TRP A 229 -5.72 -6.79 16.36
C TRP A 229 -5.03 -5.43 16.25
N PRO A 230 -4.52 -4.80 17.32
CA PRO A 230 -3.81 -3.51 17.19
C PRO A 230 -2.60 -3.58 16.25
N ILE A 231 -1.87 -4.69 16.27
CA ILE A 231 -0.72 -4.92 15.35
C ILE A 231 -1.22 -5.08 13.91
N VAL A 232 -2.28 -5.84 13.71
CA VAL A 232 -2.91 -6.07 12.40
C VAL A 232 -3.45 -4.74 11.84
N GLU A 233 -4.15 -3.95 12.64
CA GLU A 233 -4.67 -2.65 12.24
C GLU A 233 -3.54 -1.69 11.83
N ALA A 234 -2.47 -1.61 12.62
CA ALA A 234 -1.30 -0.80 12.29
C ALA A 234 -0.59 -1.29 11.00
N MET A 235 -0.53 -2.62 10.78
CA MET A 235 -0.03 -3.21 9.52
C MET A 235 -0.89 -2.79 8.33
N LEU A 236 -2.21 -2.86 8.46
CA LEU A 236 -3.17 -2.48 7.42
C LEU A 236 -3.10 -0.98 7.13
N ASP A 237 -2.96 -0.13 8.14
CA ASP A 237 -2.81 1.31 7.96
C ASP A 237 -1.52 1.66 7.22
N ARG A 238 -0.38 1.06 7.59
CA ARG A 238 0.89 1.22 6.85
C ARG A 238 0.74 0.77 5.40
N GLY A 239 0.16 -0.41 5.17
CA GLY A 239 -0.07 -0.92 3.82
C GLY A 239 -0.99 -0.03 2.99
N THR A 240 -2.02 0.52 3.61
CA THR A 240 -2.98 1.41 2.95
C THR A 240 -2.34 2.70 2.49
N VAL A 241 -1.61 3.39 3.36
CA VAL A 241 -0.99 4.67 3.00
C VAL A 241 0.15 4.51 1.99
N LEU A 242 0.93 3.44 2.07
CA LEU A 242 1.96 3.11 1.08
C LEU A 242 1.35 2.78 -0.29
N LEU A 243 0.17 2.15 -0.32
CA LEU A 243 -0.58 1.95 -1.57
C LEU A 243 -1.10 3.29 -2.12
N CYS A 244 -1.55 4.21 -1.28
CA CYS A 244 -1.95 5.56 -1.71
C CYS A 244 -0.78 6.28 -2.40
N ALA A 245 0.44 6.18 -1.88
CA ALA A 245 1.63 6.74 -2.52
C ALA A 245 1.83 6.17 -3.94
N GLN A 246 1.69 4.85 -4.12
CA GLN A 246 1.74 4.23 -5.47
C GLN A 246 0.62 4.74 -6.38
N MET A 247 -0.61 4.86 -5.86
CA MET A 247 -1.77 5.36 -6.64
C MET A 247 -1.53 6.78 -7.14
N VAL A 248 -1.05 7.66 -6.26
CA VAL A 248 -0.72 9.05 -6.60
C VAL A 248 0.36 9.11 -7.68
N GLY A 249 1.44 8.35 -7.52
CA GLY A 249 2.52 8.29 -8.50
C GLY A 249 2.05 7.82 -9.88
N ALA A 250 1.24 6.76 -9.91
CA ALA A 250 0.66 6.23 -11.14
C ALA A 250 -0.29 7.23 -11.81
N ALA A 251 -1.20 7.85 -11.05
CA ALA A 251 -2.13 8.82 -11.58
C ALA A 251 -1.40 10.08 -12.11
N ARG A 252 -0.35 10.53 -11.42
CA ARG A 252 0.47 11.65 -11.88
C ARG A 252 1.12 11.38 -13.23
N LYS A 253 1.69 10.19 -13.43
CA LYS A 253 2.27 9.81 -14.73
C LYS A 253 1.23 9.74 -15.83
N ASP A 254 0.07 9.20 -15.53
CA ASP A 254 -1.05 9.09 -16.47
C ASP A 254 -1.55 10.48 -16.93
N ILE A 255 -1.69 11.45 -15.98
CA ILE A 255 -2.05 12.83 -16.29
C ILE A 255 -1.00 13.51 -17.17
N GLU A 256 0.29 13.34 -16.88
CA GLU A 256 1.37 13.89 -17.70
C GLU A 256 1.26 13.39 -19.15
N MET A 257 0.96 12.10 -19.34
CA MET A 257 0.74 11.54 -20.68
C MET A 257 -0.45 12.20 -21.38
N ALA A 258 -1.55 12.49 -20.66
CA ALA A 258 -2.71 13.17 -21.21
C ALA A 258 -2.39 14.62 -21.61
N ILE A 259 -1.64 15.34 -20.76
CA ILE A 259 -1.22 16.71 -21.03
C ILE A 259 -0.33 16.76 -22.28
N GLU A 260 0.67 15.88 -22.37
CA GLU A 260 1.55 15.80 -23.54
C GLU A 260 0.75 15.44 -24.80
N TYR A 261 -0.16 14.46 -24.71
CA TYR A 261 -1.03 14.13 -25.84
C TYR A 261 -1.88 15.32 -26.30
N ALA A 262 -2.45 16.07 -25.36
CA ALA A 262 -3.27 17.24 -25.68
C ALA A 262 -2.49 18.38 -26.39
N LYS A 263 -1.18 18.48 -26.16
CA LYS A 263 -0.31 19.49 -26.79
C LYS A 263 -0.07 19.22 -28.28
N PHE A 264 0.00 17.95 -28.71
CA PHE A 264 0.32 17.65 -30.11
C PHE A 264 -0.84 17.07 -30.91
N ARG A 265 -1.86 16.47 -30.27
CA ARG A 265 -3.01 15.92 -30.99
C ARG A 265 -3.85 17.04 -31.60
N VAL A 266 -3.92 17.07 -32.92
CA VAL A 266 -4.75 18.03 -33.65
C VAL A 266 -6.12 17.46 -33.96
N ALA A 267 -7.17 18.20 -33.64
CA ALA A 267 -8.54 17.99 -34.07
C ALA A 267 -9.23 19.35 -34.23
N PHE A 268 -10.18 19.46 -35.16
CA PHE A 268 -10.87 20.71 -35.47
C PHE A 268 -9.92 21.88 -35.82
N GLY A 269 -8.79 21.59 -36.48
CA GLY A 269 -7.84 22.56 -37.00
C GLY A 269 -6.79 23.08 -35.99
N GLN A 270 -6.79 22.62 -34.75
CA GLN A 270 -5.82 23.02 -33.70
C GLN A 270 -5.52 21.91 -32.71
N PRO A 271 -4.44 22.01 -31.90
CA PRO A 271 -4.19 21.07 -30.81
C PRO A 271 -5.39 21.02 -29.86
N ILE A 272 -5.75 19.81 -29.39
CA ILE A 272 -6.93 19.66 -28.52
C ILE A 272 -6.76 20.36 -27.17
N GLY A 273 -5.52 20.56 -26.69
CA GLY A 273 -5.22 21.37 -25.51
C GLY A 273 -5.54 22.85 -25.63
N ALA A 274 -5.87 23.35 -26.83
CA ALA A 274 -6.37 24.72 -27.01
C ALA A 274 -7.85 24.90 -26.62
N PHE A 275 -8.59 23.79 -26.45
CA PHE A 275 -9.99 23.85 -26.03
C PHE A 275 -10.10 23.95 -24.51
N GLN A 276 -10.91 24.92 -24.02
CA GLN A 276 -11.11 25.13 -22.58
C GLN A 276 -11.60 23.89 -21.83
N SER A 277 -12.46 23.07 -22.43
CA SER A 277 -12.95 21.83 -21.82
C SER A 277 -11.80 20.86 -21.48
N VAL A 278 -10.80 20.74 -22.37
CA VAL A 278 -9.62 19.91 -22.14
C VAL A 278 -8.72 20.54 -21.07
N GLN A 279 -8.51 21.86 -21.14
CA GLN A 279 -7.70 22.59 -20.15
C GLN A 279 -8.26 22.44 -18.73
N HIS A 280 -9.57 22.65 -18.55
CA HIS A 280 -10.23 22.51 -17.25
C HIS A 280 -10.15 21.07 -16.75
N THR A 281 -10.37 20.07 -17.61
CA THR A 281 -10.21 18.68 -17.24
C THR A 281 -8.79 18.36 -16.77
N CYS A 282 -7.76 18.87 -17.46
CA CYS A 282 -6.36 18.70 -17.03
C CYS A 282 -6.09 19.41 -15.68
N ALA A 283 -6.64 20.60 -15.47
CA ALA A 283 -6.51 21.32 -14.20
C ALA A 283 -7.16 20.57 -13.04
N ASP A 284 -8.38 20.05 -13.25
CA ASP A 284 -9.09 19.25 -12.24
C ASP A 284 -8.31 17.98 -11.87
N MET A 285 -7.78 17.26 -12.88
CA MET A 285 -6.96 16.07 -12.65
C MET A 285 -5.71 16.39 -11.82
N GLN A 286 -5.04 17.52 -12.11
CA GLN A 286 -3.87 17.97 -11.36
C GLN A 286 -4.21 18.25 -9.90
N ILE A 287 -5.29 19.00 -9.63
CA ILE A 287 -5.77 19.33 -8.28
C ILE A 287 -6.08 18.03 -7.50
N TRP A 288 -6.71 17.06 -8.15
CA TRP A 288 -7.05 15.79 -7.49
C TRP A 288 -5.83 14.98 -7.10
N VAL A 289 -4.84 14.90 -7.96
CA VAL A 289 -3.62 14.14 -7.65
C VAL A 289 -2.79 14.86 -6.59
N ASP A 290 -2.67 16.19 -6.65
CA ASP A 290 -1.99 16.98 -5.62
C ASP A 290 -2.68 16.83 -4.25
N GLY A 291 -4.02 16.90 -4.22
CA GLY A 291 -4.77 16.64 -2.98
C GLY A 291 -4.56 15.23 -2.43
N GLY A 292 -4.53 14.21 -3.29
CA GLY A 292 -4.22 12.83 -2.90
C GLY A 292 -2.81 12.67 -2.34
N GLU A 293 -1.84 13.36 -2.94
CA GLU A 293 -0.45 13.39 -2.47
C GLU A 293 -0.35 14.00 -1.08
N LEU A 294 -0.92 15.16 -0.87
CA LEU A 294 -0.90 15.87 0.43
C LEU A 294 -1.50 15.02 1.54
N LEU A 295 -2.68 14.45 1.34
CA LEU A 295 -3.33 13.57 2.32
C LEU A 295 -2.50 12.32 2.62
N THR A 296 -1.86 11.75 1.59
CA THR A 296 -1.01 10.57 1.74
C THR A 296 0.21 10.87 2.60
N PHE A 297 0.89 11.97 2.32
CA PHE A 297 2.10 12.33 3.06
C PHE A 297 1.81 12.87 4.46
N GLU A 298 0.65 13.49 4.69
CA GLU A 298 0.16 13.80 6.04
C GLU A 298 0.01 12.54 6.89
N ALA A 299 -0.64 11.51 6.34
CA ALA A 299 -0.84 10.25 7.05
C ALA A 299 0.51 9.53 7.33
N LEU A 300 1.43 9.51 6.37
CA LEU A 300 2.78 8.96 6.55
C LEU A 300 3.54 9.69 7.66
N TRP A 301 3.53 11.01 7.62
CA TRP A 301 4.18 11.84 8.64
C TRP A 301 3.61 11.57 10.03
N LYS A 302 2.30 11.46 10.20
CA LYS A 302 1.69 11.11 11.48
C LYS A 302 2.16 9.75 12.01
N ILE A 303 2.24 8.75 11.14
CA ILE A 303 2.76 7.42 11.50
C ILE A 303 4.21 7.53 11.99
N ASP A 304 5.05 8.32 11.32
CA ASP A 304 6.45 8.53 11.71
C ASP A 304 6.60 9.26 13.04
N GLN A 305 5.66 10.17 13.34
CA GLN A 305 5.62 10.86 14.63
C GLN A 305 5.03 10.01 15.78
N GLY A 306 4.62 8.77 15.50
CA GLY A 306 3.92 7.92 16.49
C GLY A 306 2.54 8.44 16.89
N LEU A 307 1.92 9.30 16.08
CA LEU A 307 0.60 9.86 16.32
C LEU A 307 -0.49 8.91 15.81
N PRO A 308 -1.71 8.95 16.37
CA PRO A 308 -2.87 8.27 15.80
C PRO A 308 -3.10 8.74 14.36
N ALA A 309 -3.08 7.82 13.39
CA ALA A 309 -3.13 8.14 11.96
C ALA A 309 -4.25 7.43 11.20
N SER A 310 -5.03 6.57 11.85
CA SER A 310 -6.05 5.74 11.18
C SER A 310 -7.11 6.56 10.45
N VAL A 311 -7.45 7.76 10.94
CA VAL A 311 -8.39 8.69 10.30
C VAL A 311 -7.75 9.28 9.03
N GLU A 312 -6.53 9.79 9.12
CA GLU A 312 -5.81 10.38 7.99
C GLU A 312 -5.49 9.35 6.90
N VAL A 313 -5.11 8.13 7.29
CA VAL A 313 -4.96 7.00 6.36
C VAL A 313 -6.28 6.73 5.63
N SER A 314 -7.41 6.75 6.35
CA SER A 314 -8.72 6.54 5.75
C SER A 314 -9.14 7.71 4.85
N GLN A 315 -8.82 8.96 5.21
CA GLN A 315 -9.04 10.14 4.37
C GLN A 315 -8.22 10.05 3.07
N ALA A 316 -6.93 9.75 3.17
CA ALA A 316 -6.05 9.58 2.03
C ALA A 316 -6.58 8.48 1.08
N LYS A 317 -6.94 7.31 1.63
CA LYS A 317 -7.41 6.19 0.80
C LYS A 317 -8.76 6.45 0.16
N ALA A 318 -9.74 6.98 0.89
CA ALA A 318 -11.04 7.34 0.34
C ALA A 318 -10.90 8.36 -0.81
N PHE A 319 -10.05 9.37 -0.61
CA PHE A 319 -9.80 10.40 -1.60
C PHE A 319 -9.06 9.84 -2.83
N CYS A 320 -7.97 9.09 -2.64
CA CYS A 320 -7.20 8.48 -3.73
C CYS A 320 -8.06 7.50 -4.55
N ASN A 321 -8.90 6.69 -3.90
CA ASN A 321 -9.80 5.78 -4.60
C ASN A 321 -10.73 6.50 -5.58
N GLU A 322 -11.24 7.68 -5.21
CA GLU A 322 -12.16 8.43 -6.05
C GLU A 322 -11.44 9.34 -7.04
N LYS A 323 -10.42 10.04 -6.59
CA LYS A 323 -9.80 11.11 -7.37
C LYS A 323 -8.70 10.64 -8.29
N CYS A 324 -7.86 9.69 -7.86
CA CYS A 324 -6.88 9.09 -8.77
C CYS A 324 -7.59 8.27 -9.88
N GLU A 325 -8.66 7.55 -9.52
CA GLU A 325 -9.45 6.80 -10.51
C GLU A 325 -10.16 7.74 -11.50
N ALA A 326 -10.78 8.81 -11.01
CA ALA A 326 -11.40 9.82 -11.88
C ALA A 326 -10.37 10.50 -12.79
N ALA A 327 -9.15 10.75 -12.29
CA ALA A 327 -8.07 11.35 -13.06
C ALA A 327 -7.64 10.45 -14.23
N VAL A 328 -7.36 9.17 -13.98
CA VAL A 328 -6.95 8.24 -15.06
C VAL A 328 -8.08 7.96 -16.05
N ARG A 329 -9.34 8.01 -15.62
CA ARG A 329 -10.52 7.92 -16.49
C ARG A 329 -10.65 9.14 -17.40
N ASN A 330 -10.45 10.34 -16.87
CA ASN A 330 -10.45 11.56 -17.66
C ASN A 330 -9.28 11.60 -18.65
N SER A 331 -8.12 11.10 -18.25
CA SER A 331 -6.97 10.93 -19.14
C SER A 331 -7.31 10.05 -20.35
N GLN A 332 -7.97 8.91 -20.14
CA GLN A 332 -8.46 8.07 -21.25
C GLN A 332 -9.44 8.82 -22.16
N SER A 333 -10.32 9.63 -21.57
CA SER A 333 -11.28 10.44 -22.34
C SER A 333 -10.59 11.48 -23.21
N ILE A 334 -9.52 12.15 -22.71
CA ILE A 334 -8.69 13.09 -23.49
C ILE A 334 -8.01 12.39 -24.67
N HIS A 335 -7.51 11.16 -24.47
CA HIS A 335 -6.91 10.36 -25.55
C HIS A 335 -7.94 9.85 -26.57
N GLY A 336 -9.21 9.75 -26.18
CA GLY A 336 -10.27 9.18 -27.03
C GLY A 336 -10.02 7.71 -27.35
N GLY A 337 -10.27 7.30 -28.59
CA GLY A 337 -10.20 5.89 -29.00
C GLY A 337 -8.84 5.22 -28.71
N ILE A 338 -7.72 5.94 -28.85
CA ILE A 338 -6.39 5.39 -28.61
C ILE A 338 -6.17 5.09 -27.12
N GLY A 339 -6.82 5.84 -26.20
CA GLY A 339 -6.70 5.63 -24.75
C GLY A 339 -7.21 4.25 -24.28
N PHE A 340 -8.07 3.60 -25.07
CA PHE A 340 -8.63 2.28 -24.77
C PHE A 340 -7.89 1.12 -25.49
N MET A 341 -6.91 1.44 -26.35
CA MET A 341 -6.17 0.44 -27.10
C MET A 341 -5.11 -0.23 -26.23
N MET A 342 -5.05 -1.57 -26.28
CA MET A 342 -4.06 -2.34 -25.52
C MET A 342 -2.61 -2.12 -26.01
N GLU A 343 -2.45 -1.69 -27.24
CA GLU A 343 -1.17 -1.34 -27.87
C GLU A 343 -0.58 -0.03 -27.33
N PHE A 344 -1.43 0.89 -26.90
CA PHE A 344 -1.01 2.15 -26.30
C PHE A 344 -0.73 1.97 -24.81
N ASP A 345 0.33 2.61 -24.28
CA ASP A 345 0.79 2.33 -22.93
C ASP A 345 -0.12 2.88 -21.81
N LEU A 346 -0.96 3.87 -22.08
CA LEU A 346 -1.84 4.51 -21.09
C LEU A 346 -2.65 3.51 -20.27
N GLN A 347 -3.17 2.46 -20.90
CA GLN A 347 -3.96 1.43 -20.26
C GLN A 347 -3.23 0.70 -19.10
N LEU A 348 -1.90 0.72 -19.09
CA LEU A 348 -1.11 0.11 -18.01
C LEU A 348 -1.36 0.82 -16.68
N TRP A 349 -1.35 2.15 -16.67
CA TRP A 349 -1.62 2.98 -15.50
C TRP A 349 -3.09 2.94 -15.10
N PHE A 350 -3.99 3.12 -16.07
CA PHE A 350 -5.43 3.05 -15.84
C PHE A 350 -5.85 1.75 -15.13
N ARG A 351 -5.46 0.59 -15.68
CA ARG A 351 -5.81 -0.71 -15.09
C ARG A 351 -5.25 -0.89 -13.69
N ARG A 352 -4.05 -0.39 -13.45
CA ARG A 352 -3.38 -0.50 -12.15
C ARG A 352 -4.07 0.36 -11.11
N VAL A 353 -4.31 1.64 -11.40
CA VAL A 353 -5.00 2.54 -10.48
C VAL A 353 -6.42 2.04 -10.18
N SER A 354 -7.19 1.64 -11.22
CA SER A 354 -8.54 1.11 -11.04
C SER A 354 -8.57 -0.15 -10.17
N ALA A 355 -7.61 -1.08 -10.32
CA ALA A 355 -7.53 -2.26 -9.47
C ALA A 355 -7.19 -1.92 -8.01
N TRP A 356 -6.32 -0.94 -7.79
CA TRP A 356 -5.93 -0.53 -6.45
C TRP A 356 -7.06 0.15 -5.66
N THR A 357 -8.12 0.68 -6.32
CA THR A 357 -9.30 1.19 -5.61
C THR A 357 -10.04 0.11 -4.80
N MET A 358 -9.86 -1.15 -5.19
CA MET A 358 -10.47 -2.31 -4.53
C MET A 358 -9.57 -2.96 -3.48
N ARG A 359 -8.31 -2.50 -3.37
CA ARG A 359 -7.32 -3.05 -2.46
C ARG A 359 -7.25 -2.21 -1.20
N MET A 360 -7.01 -2.85 -0.06
CA MET A 360 -6.89 -2.17 1.25
C MET A 360 -8.13 -1.33 1.61
N GLY A 361 -9.31 -1.77 1.23
CA GLY A 361 -10.60 -1.10 1.47
C GLY A 361 -11.09 -0.20 0.34
N THR A 362 -12.40 -0.17 0.21
CA THR A 362 -13.11 0.72 -0.71
C THR A 362 -13.30 2.11 -0.09
N SER A 363 -13.76 3.08 -0.90
CA SER A 363 -14.14 4.40 -0.38
C SER A 363 -15.22 4.32 0.71
N PHE A 364 -16.12 3.33 0.64
CA PHE A 364 -17.16 3.13 1.65
C PHE A 364 -16.57 2.66 2.98
N ASP A 365 -15.64 1.70 2.96
CA ASP A 365 -15.00 1.19 4.16
C ASP A 365 -14.25 2.31 4.90
N HIS A 366 -13.49 3.11 4.16
CA HIS A 366 -12.73 4.21 4.75
C HIS A 366 -13.61 5.37 5.23
N ARG A 367 -14.67 5.70 4.51
CA ARG A 367 -15.66 6.70 4.98
C ARG A 367 -16.39 6.23 6.24
N ALA A 368 -16.72 4.94 6.33
CA ALA A 368 -17.31 4.38 7.54
C ALA A 368 -16.36 4.48 8.74
N ARG A 369 -15.05 4.22 8.53
CA ARG A 369 -14.00 4.38 9.55
C ARG A 369 -13.89 5.84 10.02
N ILE A 370 -13.89 6.80 9.09
CA ILE A 370 -13.88 8.23 9.40
C ILE A 370 -15.15 8.61 10.20
N ALA A 371 -16.32 8.18 9.74
CA ALA A 371 -17.59 8.47 10.41
C ALA A 371 -17.60 7.90 11.83
N HIS A 372 -17.15 6.65 12.02
CA HIS A 372 -17.02 6.05 13.34
C HIS A 372 -16.11 6.87 14.26
N ALA A 373 -14.95 7.30 13.79
CA ALA A 373 -14.03 8.11 14.57
C ALA A 373 -14.59 9.49 14.94
N LEU A 374 -15.38 10.11 14.06
CA LEU A 374 -15.97 11.43 14.28
C LEU A 374 -17.23 11.41 15.16
N ILE A 375 -18.05 10.37 15.03
CA ILE A 375 -19.41 10.30 15.62
C ILE A 375 -19.41 9.43 16.87
N ASP A 376 -18.82 8.23 16.79
CA ASP A 376 -18.94 7.21 17.84
C ASP A 376 -17.80 7.29 18.87
N LEU A 377 -16.66 7.93 18.51
CA LEU A 377 -15.49 8.11 19.39
C LEU A 377 -15.23 9.61 19.66
N PRO A 378 -16.08 10.28 20.43
CA PRO A 378 -15.96 11.72 20.67
C PRO A 378 -14.60 12.04 21.34
N GLY A 379 -13.92 13.05 20.78
CA GLY A 379 -12.61 13.50 21.26
C GLY A 379 -11.40 12.87 20.55
N LEU A 380 -11.58 11.83 19.74
CA LEU A 380 -10.53 11.28 18.90
C LEU A 380 -10.12 12.26 17.78
N VAL A 381 -11.10 12.97 17.22
CA VAL A 381 -10.91 14.04 16.23
C VAL A 381 -11.49 15.32 16.79
N VAL A 382 -10.67 16.35 16.95
CA VAL A 382 -11.09 17.68 17.39
C VAL A 382 -11.07 18.60 16.17
N LEU A 383 -12.24 18.84 15.58
CA LEU A 383 -12.39 19.77 14.46
C LEU A 383 -12.02 21.20 14.91
N GLY A 384 -11.24 21.90 14.08
CA GLY A 384 -10.87 23.29 14.30
C GLY A 384 -9.72 23.50 15.30
N ARG A 385 -9.06 22.47 15.82
CA ARG A 385 -7.79 22.65 16.50
C ARG A 385 -6.65 22.77 15.49
N PRO A 386 -5.83 23.84 15.56
CA PRO A 386 -4.56 23.81 14.86
C PRO A 386 -3.75 22.61 15.39
N MET A 387 -3.15 21.82 14.51
CA MET A 387 -2.23 20.78 14.93
C MET A 387 -1.06 21.44 15.68
N PRO A 388 -0.67 20.94 16.86
CA PRO A 388 0.51 21.46 17.52
C PRO A 388 1.72 21.23 16.60
N VAL A 389 2.38 22.30 16.22
CA VAL A 389 3.58 22.27 15.36
C VAL A 389 4.81 21.85 16.18
N THR A 390 4.73 22.02 17.51
CA THR A 390 5.76 21.61 18.46
C THR A 390 5.11 21.10 19.74
N ALA A 391 5.89 20.40 20.58
CA ALA A 391 5.43 19.93 21.90
C ALA A 391 4.94 21.08 22.82
N ASP A 392 5.43 22.30 22.60
CA ASP A 392 5.08 23.49 23.38
C ASP A 392 3.69 24.08 23.00
N ASP A 393 3.16 23.74 21.82
CA ASP A 393 1.83 24.19 21.37
C ASP A 393 0.68 23.34 21.95
N ALA A 394 1.00 22.24 22.65
CA ALA A 394 0.00 21.34 23.23
C ALA A 394 -0.81 21.94 24.39
N ASP A 395 -0.37 23.06 24.94
CA ASP A 395 -0.94 23.71 26.15
C ASP A 395 -1.92 24.87 25.81
N SER A 396 -2.16 25.19 24.55
CA SER A 396 -3.18 26.17 24.15
C SER A 396 -4.59 25.53 24.27
N GLY A 397 -5.33 25.95 25.27
CA GLY A 397 -6.70 25.51 25.55
C GLY A 397 -7.67 25.65 24.37
N PRO A 398 -8.90 25.10 24.45
CA PRO A 398 -9.82 25.05 23.34
C PRO A 398 -10.19 26.46 22.84
N ILE A 399 -10.07 26.67 21.52
CA ILE A 399 -10.60 27.86 20.87
C ILE A 399 -12.12 27.77 20.93
N VAL A 400 -12.74 28.62 21.74
CA VAL A 400 -14.20 28.81 21.77
C VAL A 400 -14.56 29.64 20.54
N ILE A 401 -15.23 29.06 19.57
CA ILE A 401 -15.84 29.77 18.46
C ILE A 401 -17.13 30.39 18.99
N PRO A 402 -17.29 31.73 19.06
CA PRO A 402 -18.57 32.34 19.43
C PRO A 402 -19.63 32.00 18.35
N HIS A 403 -20.85 31.63 18.81
CA HIS A 403 -22.00 31.36 17.96
C HIS A 403 -22.47 32.60 17.20
#